data_3e9fefb12fab0d17bc66aa3be4232d33
#
_entry.id   3e9fefb12fab0d17bc66aa3be4232d33
#
_cell.length_a   1.000
_cell.length_b   1.000
_cell.length_c   1.000
_cell.angle_alpha   90.00
_cell.angle_beta   90.00
_cell.angle_gamma   90.00
#
_symmetry.space_group_name_H-M   'P 1'
#
loop_
_entity.id
_entity.type
_entity.pdbx_description
1 polymer ?
#
loop_
_entity_poly.entity_id
_entity_poly.type
_entity_poly.pdbx_seq_one_letter_code
_entity_poly.pdbx_strand_id
1 'polypeptide(L)'
;MASRLELHEELCTLLGSRNVYFQPPESIKMKYPCIVYSLARPDYKHANNQVYKSDKSYTLTVIDPDPDGNIYDRIPQHFPMCKFDTGYTADDLNHYTFTIFY
;
A
#
# COMPACT_ATOMS: atom_id res chain seq x y z
N MET A 1 -9.77 14.06 8.64
CA MET A 1 -8.62 13.21 8.63
C MET A 1 -9.02 11.75 8.55
N ALA A 2 -8.50 11.07 7.56
CA ALA A 2 -8.90 9.70 7.33
C ALA A 2 -8.16 8.76 8.29
N SER A 3 -8.82 7.70 8.69
CA SER A 3 -8.23 6.73 9.60
C SER A 3 -7.66 5.55 8.83
N ARG A 4 -6.78 4.80 9.48
CA ARG A 4 -6.24 3.59 8.87
C ARG A 4 -7.35 2.59 8.56
N LEU A 5 -8.37 2.54 9.39
CA LEU A 5 -9.47 1.61 9.14
C LEU A 5 -10.23 1.96 7.88
N GLU A 6 -10.38 3.26 7.61
CA GLU A 6 -11.00 3.69 6.37
C GLU A 6 -10.14 3.31 5.18
N LEU A 7 -8.82 3.50 5.30
CA LEU A 7 -7.89 3.10 4.26
C LEU A 7 -7.99 1.60 4.01
N HIS A 8 -8.07 0.82 5.07
CA HIS A 8 -8.16 -0.62 4.95
C HIS A 8 -9.38 -1.04 4.13
N GLU A 9 -10.53 -0.41 4.40
CA GLU A 9 -11.75 -0.71 3.67
C GLU A 9 -11.65 -0.29 2.21
N GLU A 10 -11.01 0.84 1.95
CA GLU A 10 -10.82 1.27 0.57
C GLU A 10 -9.93 0.31 -0.19
N LEU A 11 -8.89 -0.20 0.47
CA LEU A 11 -8.01 -1.17 -0.16
C LEU A 11 -8.74 -2.49 -0.45
N CYS A 12 -9.58 -2.92 0.45
CA CYS A 12 -10.38 -4.10 0.23
C CYS A 12 -11.31 -3.93 -0.97
N THR A 13 -11.94 -2.77 -1.07
CA THR A 13 -12.82 -2.47 -2.19
C THR A 13 -12.05 -2.44 -3.51
N LEU A 14 -10.89 -1.82 -3.48
CA LEU A 14 -10.06 -1.70 -4.67
C LEU A 14 -9.58 -3.07 -5.13
N LEU A 15 -9.14 -3.90 -4.21
CA LEU A 15 -8.67 -5.24 -4.52
C LEU A 15 -9.81 -6.17 -4.92
N GLY A 16 -10.98 -5.94 -4.37
CA GLY A 16 -12.13 -6.79 -4.63
C GLY A 16 -12.18 -8.00 -3.71
N SER A 17 -11.42 -7.99 -2.63
CA SER A 17 -11.42 -9.08 -1.66
C SER A 17 -10.91 -8.56 -0.32
N ARG A 18 -10.96 -9.43 0.67
CA ARG A 18 -10.47 -9.08 2.00
C ARG A 18 -9.01 -9.45 2.22
N ASN A 19 -8.27 -9.74 1.15
CA ASN A 19 -6.86 -10.12 1.26
C ASN A 19 -5.97 -8.90 1.41
N VAL A 20 -6.26 -8.09 2.41
CA VAL A 20 -5.50 -6.87 2.73
C VAL A 20 -4.95 -7.05 4.13
N TYR A 21 -3.66 -6.88 4.28
CA TYR A 21 -2.96 -7.16 5.54
C TYR A 21 -2.18 -5.92 5.99
N PHE A 22 -2.40 -5.51 7.23
CA PHE A 22 -1.69 -4.38 7.81
C PHE A 22 -0.59 -4.89 8.72
N GLN A 23 0.66 -4.65 8.33
CA GLN A 23 1.83 -5.04 9.12
C GLN A 23 1.70 -6.47 9.66
N PRO A 24 1.48 -7.46 8.76
CA PRO A 24 1.24 -8.82 9.24
C PRO A 24 2.51 -9.43 9.82
N PRO A 25 2.38 -10.31 10.79
CA PRO A 25 3.54 -11.03 11.30
C PRO A 25 4.05 -12.00 10.23
N GLU A 26 5.31 -12.38 10.31
CA GLU A 26 5.92 -13.26 9.32
C GLU A 26 5.24 -14.62 9.23
N SER A 27 4.65 -15.05 10.32
CA SER A 27 4.03 -16.38 10.38
C SER A 27 2.67 -16.45 9.71
N ILE A 28 2.10 -15.31 9.31
CA ILE A 28 0.77 -15.35 8.72
C ILE A 28 0.83 -15.90 7.32
N LYS A 29 -0.15 -16.70 6.97
CA LYS A 29 -0.28 -17.20 5.62
C LYS A 29 -1.19 -16.27 4.85
N MET A 30 -0.67 -15.68 3.79
CA MET A 30 -1.43 -14.74 2.99
C MET A 30 -1.99 -15.43 1.76
N LYS A 31 -3.16 -14.97 1.33
CA LYS A 31 -3.77 -15.44 0.09
C LYS A 31 -3.52 -14.40 -0.97
N TYR A 32 -3.24 -14.85 -2.17
CA TYR A 32 -2.89 -13.95 -3.27
C TYR A 32 -3.98 -13.96 -4.33
N PRO A 33 -4.18 -12.86 -5.05
CA PRO A 33 -3.46 -11.59 -4.90
C PRO A 33 -3.83 -10.90 -3.60
N CYS A 34 -2.91 -10.08 -3.11
CA CYS A 34 -3.15 -9.38 -1.85
C CYS A 34 -2.47 -8.02 -1.87
N ILE A 35 -2.83 -7.20 -0.87
CA ILE A 35 -2.17 -5.94 -0.62
C ILE A 35 -1.68 -5.97 0.81
N VAL A 36 -0.39 -5.74 0.99
CA VAL A 36 0.21 -5.62 2.32
C VAL A 36 0.59 -4.16 2.49
N TYR A 37 0.24 -3.58 3.61
CA TYR A 37 0.59 -2.18 3.82
C TYR A 37 1.09 -1.96 5.23
N SER A 38 1.89 -0.93 5.39
CA SER A 38 2.42 -0.56 6.68
C SER A 38 2.52 0.95 6.76
N LEU A 39 2.52 1.47 7.97
CA LEU A 39 2.69 2.89 8.19
C LEU A 39 4.14 3.22 7.93
N ALA A 40 4.36 4.12 6.98
CA ALA A 40 5.69 4.56 6.70
C ALA A 40 6.12 5.50 7.81
N ARG A 41 7.41 5.45 8.14
CA ARG A 41 7.92 6.31 9.18
C ARG A 41 7.87 7.73 8.68
N PRO A 42 7.27 8.66 9.42
CA PRO A 42 7.23 10.04 9.00
C PRO A 42 8.63 10.59 8.85
N ASP A 43 8.82 11.36 7.81
CA ASP A 43 10.09 12.01 7.60
C ASP A 43 9.96 13.42 8.15
N TYR A 44 10.59 13.66 9.28
CA TYR A 44 10.49 14.96 9.93
C TYR A 44 11.56 15.94 9.52
N LYS A 45 12.27 15.61 8.48
CA LYS A 45 13.25 16.54 8.04
C LYS A 45 12.60 17.63 7.30
N HIS A 46 11.99 18.50 7.89
CA HIS A 46 11.45 19.57 7.17
C HIS A 46 12.06 20.78 7.63
N ALA A 47 12.61 21.40 6.78
CA ALA A 47 13.32 22.59 7.02
C ALA A 47 12.47 23.64 7.63
N ASN A 48 11.24 23.62 7.38
CA ASN A 48 10.38 24.69 7.83
C ASN A 48 9.76 24.45 9.17
N ASN A 49 10.09 23.35 9.75
CA ASN A 49 9.52 23.01 11.05
C ASN A 49 8.02 23.09 11.06
N GLN A 50 7.40 22.87 9.93
CA GLN A 50 5.98 22.90 9.85
C GLN A 50 5.44 21.52 9.65
N VAL A 51 4.43 21.20 10.41
CA VAL A 51 3.70 20.00 10.18
C VAL A 51 2.54 20.40 9.31
N TYR A 52 2.73 20.32 8.02
CA TYR A 52 1.73 20.77 7.13
C TYR A 52 0.49 20.02 7.25
N LYS A 53 0.58 18.77 7.40
CA LYS A 53 -0.59 17.97 7.35
C LYS A 53 -0.46 16.89 8.32
N SER A 54 -1.57 16.43 8.76
CA SER A 54 -1.62 15.24 9.56
C SER A 54 -1.75 14.01 8.70
N ASP A 55 -1.59 14.16 7.41
CA ASP A 55 -1.66 13.02 6.51
C ASP A 55 -0.51 12.08 6.80
N LYS A 56 -0.82 10.82 6.84
CA LYS A 56 0.18 9.80 7.08
C LYS A 56 0.58 9.20 5.76
N SER A 57 1.81 8.70 5.69
CA SER A 57 2.22 7.96 4.53
C SER A 57 2.25 6.48 4.84
N TYR A 58 1.86 5.69 3.85
CA TYR A 58 1.82 4.25 3.97
C TYR A 58 2.58 3.65 2.81
N THR A 59 3.28 2.56 3.08
CA THR A 59 3.89 1.77 2.03
C THR A 59 2.95 0.62 1.70
N LEU A 60 2.54 0.54 0.46
CA LEU A 60 1.68 -0.52 -0.03
C LEU A 60 2.47 -1.45 -0.90
N THR A 61 2.28 -2.74 -0.74
CA THR A 61 2.86 -3.74 -1.64
C THR A 61 1.72 -4.57 -2.20
N VAL A 62 1.55 -4.52 -3.51
CA VAL A 62 0.60 -5.38 -4.20
C VAL A 62 1.35 -6.63 -4.60
N ILE A 63 0.87 -7.78 -4.18
CA ILE A 63 1.50 -9.06 -4.50
C ILE A 63 0.53 -9.86 -5.34
N ASP A 64 0.92 -10.16 -6.56
CA ASP A 64 0.04 -10.77 -7.55
C ASP A 64 0.78 -11.90 -8.27
N PRO A 65 0.27 -13.11 -8.26
CA PRO A 65 0.90 -14.20 -9.01
C PRO A 65 0.74 -14.06 -10.53
N ASP A 66 -0.22 -13.24 -10.97
CA ASP A 66 -0.47 -13.06 -12.40
C ASP A 66 0.38 -11.91 -12.93
N PRO A 67 1.34 -12.20 -13.84
CA PRO A 67 2.17 -11.13 -14.39
C PRO A 67 1.40 -10.13 -15.24
N ASP A 68 0.22 -10.52 -15.69
CA ASP A 68 -0.63 -9.64 -16.50
C ASP A 68 -1.76 -9.03 -15.69
N GLY A 69 -1.71 -9.20 -14.38
CA GLY A 69 -2.72 -8.61 -13.50
C GLY A 69 -2.65 -7.09 -13.53
N ASN A 70 -3.77 -6.46 -13.28
CA ASN A 70 -3.86 -5.01 -13.36
C ASN A 70 -4.20 -4.35 -12.03
N ILE A 71 -4.05 -5.08 -10.94
CA ILE A 71 -4.36 -4.53 -9.63
C ILE A 71 -3.46 -3.33 -9.34
N TYR A 72 -2.19 -3.42 -9.71
CA TYR A 72 -1.26 -2.33 -9.42
C TYR A 72 -1.64 -1.04 -10.16
N ASP A 73 -2.34 -1.14 -11.28
CA ASP A 73 -2.79 0.06 -11.99
C ASP A 73 -3.91 0.78 -11.23
N ARG A 74 -4.62 0.07 -10.39
CA ARG A 74 -5.73 0.65 -9.66
C ARG A 74 -5.26 1.57 -8.55
N ILE A 75 -4.05 1.36 -8.05
CA ILE A 75 -3.53 2.15 -6.93
C ILE A 75 -3.42 3.63 -7.30
N PRO A 76 -2.68 4.00 -8.36
CA PRO A 76 -2.58 5.42 -8.69
C PRO A 76 -3.90 6.00 -9.19
N GLN A 77 -4.79 5.18 -9.72
CA GLN A 77 -6.10 5.67 -10.14
C GLN A 77 -6.98 6.02 -8.96
N HIS A 78 -6.82 5.31 -7.86
CA HIS A 78 -7.65 5.52 -6.68
C HIS A 78 -7.04 6.53 -5.71
N PHE A 79 -5.72 6.55 -5.59
CA PHE A 79 -5.03 7.43 -4.65
C PHE A 79 -4.24 8.48 -5.43
N PRO A 80 -4.72 9.72 -5.46
CA PRO A 80 -4.03 10.76 -6.24
C PRO A 80 -2.65 11.10 -5.68
N MET A 81 -2.44 10.95 -4.38
CA MET A 81 -1.13 11.20 -3.77
C MET A 81 -0.39 9.89 -3.61
N CYS A 82 0.09 9.37 -4.73
CA CYS A 82 0.68 8.04 -4.78
C CYS A 82 1.96 8.08 -5.60
N LYS A 83 2.96 7.36 -5.12
CA LYS A 83 4.22 7.24 -5.82
C LYS A 83 4.57 5.77 -5.97
N PHE A 84 4.88 5.35 -7.19
CA PHE A 84 5.37 4.00 -7.43
C PHE A 84 6.85 3.94 -7.06
N ASP A 85 7.21 3.05 -6.17
CA ASP A 85 8.59 2.95 -5.71
C ASP A 85 9.39 1.91 -6.49
N THR A 86 8.90 0.69 -6.54
CA THR A 86 9.65 -0.35 -7.24
C THR A 86 8.76 -1.57 -7.51
N GLY A 87 9.20 -2.38 -8.44
CA GLY A 87 8.56 -3.66 -8.71
C GLY A 87 9.63 -4.74 -8.80
N TYR A 88 9.31 -5.92 -8.31
CA TYR A 88 10.25 -7.04 -8.36
C TYR A 88 9.46 -8.35 -8.28
N THR A 89 10.14 -9.44 -8.58
CA THR A 89 9.54 -10.78 -8.52
C THR A 89 10.28 -11.60 -7.48
N ALA A 90 9.54 -12.23 -6.62
CA ALA A 90 10.11 -13.12 -5.61
C ALA A 90 9.13 -14.28 -5.40
N ASP A 91 9.67 -15.50 -5.32
CA ASP A 91 8.85 -16.71 -5.10
C ASP A 91 7.71 -16.84 -6.12
N ASP A 92 7.99 -16.50 -7.37
CA ASP A 92 7.02 -16.53 -8.46
C ASP A 92 5.85 -15.57 -8.26
N LEU A 93 6.03 -14.57 -7.40
CA LEU A 93 5.02 -13.55 -7.16
C LEU A 93 5.54 -12.20 -7.58
N ASN A 94 4.68 -11.42 -8.19
CA ASN A 94 5.03 -10.08 -8.64
C ASN A 94 4.70 -9.09 -7.54
N HIS A 95 5.68 -8.30 -7.13
CA HIS A 95 5.53 -7.32 -6.05
C HIS A 95 5.64 -5.93 -6.64
N TYR A 96 4.67 -5.08 -6.31
CA TYR A 96 4.68 -3.67 -6.74
C TYR A 96 4.52 -2.81 -5.50
N THR A 97 5.50 -1.99 -5.22
CA THR A 97 5.55 -1.20 -3.99
C THR A 97 5.25 0.26 -4.29
N PHE A 98 4.36 0.84 -3.51
CA PHE A 98 3.93 2.22 -3.65
C PHE A 98 4.02 2.92 -2.31
N THR A 99 4.17 4.24 -2.36
CA THR A 99 3.99 5.08 -1.18
C THR A 99 2.78 5.95 -1.42
N ILE A 100 1.84 5.95 -0.50
CA ILE A 100 0.67 6.80 -0.61
C ILE A 100 0.57 7.72 0.61
N PHE A 101 -0.07 8.85 0.43
CA PHE A 101 -0.39 9.76 1.53
C PHE A 101 -1.89 9.77 1.68
N TYR A 102 -2.34 9.47 2.90
CA TYR A 102 -3.77 9.26 3.11
C TYR A 102 -4.34 10.05 4.29
#